data_24ad00ef247ae7815ed49c53fb795a90
#
_entry.id   24ad00ef247ae7815ed49c53fb795a90
#
_cell.length_a   1.000
_cell.length_b   1.000
_cell.length_c   1.000
_cell.angle_alpha   90.00
_cell.angle_beta   90.00
_cell.angle_gamma   90.00
#
_symmetry.space_group_name_H-M   'P 1'
#
loop_
_entity.id
_entity.type
_entity.pdbx_description
1 polymer ?
#
loop_
_entity_poly.entity_id
_entity_poly.type
_entity_poly.pdbx_seq_one_letter_code
_entity_poly.pdbx_strand_id
1 'polypeptide(L)'
;GKSHLYKEISPNSILVSGGQTTVANLFYNMSRRTVGLVGLWDCVAFDEVAGINFKDKDGIQIMKDYMASGSFARGKEEKAASASMVFVGNINQSVDVLLKTSSLFDPFPSEMGTDTAFLDRMHCYIPGWEIPKFRPDHFTDDYGFITDYLAEFIRELRKEQHGDALDKYFHLGK
;
A
#
# COMPACT_ATOMS: atom_id res chain seq x y z
N GLY A 1 1.55 -16.54 -3.95
CA GLY A 1 2.25 -15.38 -4.47
C GLY A 1 1.94 -14.12 -3.67
N LYS A 2 2.45 -12.96 -4.10
CA LYS A 2 2.29 -11.65 -3.42
C LYS A 2 0.84 -11.32 -3.10
N SER A 3 -0.06 -11.46 -4.07
CA SER A 3 -1.48 -11.13 -3.95
C SER A 3 -2.19 -11.97 -2.88
N HIS A 4 -1.82 -13.25 -2.73
CA HIS A 4 -2.37 -14.13 -1.71
C HIS A 4 -2.09 -13.63 -0.29
N LEU A 5 -0.91 -13.06 -0.06
CA LEU A 5 -0.54 -12.49 1.23
C LEU A 5 -1.55 -11.44 1.71
N TYR A 6 -1.90 -10.50 0.84
CA TYR A 6 -2.82 -9.41 1.17
C TYR A 6 -4.29 -9.80 1.15
N LYS A 7 -4.62 -10.95 0.59
CA LYS A 7 -5.98 -11.49 0.60
C LYS A 7 -6.28 -12.32 1.84
N GLU A 8 -5.29 -13.05 2.35
CA GLU A 8 -5.52 -14.11 3.33
C GLU A 8 -4.91 -13.84 4.72
N ILE A 9 -3.97 -12.88 4.85
CA ILE A 9 -3.28 -12.65 6.13
C ILE A 9 -4.15 -11.93 7.16
N SER A 10 -5.02 -11.02 6.71
CA SER A 10 -5.86 -10.24 7.62
C SER A 10 -7.29 -10.18 7.11
N PRO A 11 -8.30 -10.37 7.98
CA PRO A 11 -9.70 -10.19 7.62
C PRO A 11 -10.03 -8.74 7.26
N ASN A 12 -9.19 -7.79 7.67
CA ASN A 12 -9.37 -6.35 7.45
C ASN A 12 -8.55 -5.80 6.27
N SER A 13 -8.03 -6.68 5.42
CA SER A 13 -7.33 -6.33 4.18
C SER A 13 -8.17 -6.65 2.95
N ILE A 14 -8.15 -5.77 1.97
CA ILE A 14 -8.78 -6.00 0.68
C ILE A 14 -7.77 -5.90 -0.46
N LEU A 15 -7.87 -6.84 -1.40
CA LEU A 15 -7.12 -6.82 -2.66
C LEU A 15 -8.01 -6.25 -3.75
N VAL A 16 -7.56 -5.22 -4.43
CA VAL A 16 -8.27 -4.58 -5.54
C VAL A 16 -7.45 -4.64 -6.81
N SER A 17 -8.11 -4.86 -7.94
CA SER A 17 -7.46 -4.75 -9.24
C SER A 17 -7.21 -3.29 -9.60
N GLY A 18 -6.00 -2.96 -10.04
CA GLY A 18 -5.65 -1.61 -10.44
C GLY A 18 -6.58 -1.03 -11.51
N GLY A 19 -7.01 -1.84 -12.49
CA GLY A 19 -7.87 -1.41 -13.59
C GLY A 19 -9.31 -1.07 -13.21
N GLN A 20 -9.75 -1.40 -12.00
CA GLN A 20 -11.10 -1.12 -11.49
C GLN A 20 -11.14 0.01 -10.45
N THR A 21 -10.03 0.70 -10.27
CA THR A 21 -9.89 1.72 -9.25
C THR A 21 -10.48 3.05 -9.73
N THR A 22 -11.47 3.56 -8.98
CA THR A 22 -12.03 4.91 -9.17
C THR A 22 -11.90 5.69 -7.86
N VAL A 23 -11.86 7.03 -7.95
CA VAL A 23 -11.84 7.90 -6.76
C VAL A 23 -13.07 7.67 -5.89
N ALA A 24 -14.24 7.48 -6.51
CA ALA A 24 -15.49 7.22 -5.80
C ALA A 24 -15.46 5.91 -5.02
N ASN A 25 -14.89 4.84 -5.60
CA ASN A 25 -14.79 3.55 -4.95
C ASN A 25 -13.71 3.52 -3.86
N LEU A 26 -12.59 4.16 -4.13
CA LEU A 26 -11.43 4.14 -3.22
C LEU A 26 -11.62 5.07 -2.03
N PHE A 27 -12.08 6.29 -2.25
CA PHE A 27 -12.15 7.36 -1.26
C PHE A 27 -13.55 7.65 -0.78
N TYR A 28 -14.39 8.22 -1.64
CA TYR A 28 -15.74 8.61 -1.28
C TYR A 28 -16.65 8.78 -2.51
N ASN A 29 -17.80 8.16 -2.48
CA ASN A 29 -18.81 8.29 -3.51
C ASN A 29 -19.77 9.45 -3.17
N MET A 30 -19.65 10.55 -3.90
CA MET A 30 -20.43 11.77 -3.67
C MET A 30 -21.92 11.57 -3.97
N SER A 31 -22.26 10.81 -5.00
CA SER A 31 -23.65 10.58 -5.41
C SER A 31 -24.40 9.74 -4.39
N ARG A 32 -23.76 8.72 -3.84
CA ARG A 32 -24.35 7.82 -2.84
C ARG A 32 -24.08 8.27 -1.40
N ARG A 33 -23.22 9.25 -1.20
CA ARG A 33 -22.76 9.71 0.11
C ARG A 33 -22.20 8.58 0.97
N THR A 34 -21.44 7.68 0.37
CA THR A 34 -20.83 6.52 1.03
C THR A 34 -19.33 6.61 1.02
N VAL A 35 -18.70 6.21 2.14
CA VAL A 35 -17.27 6.10 2.27
C VAL A 35 -16.72 4.99 1.36
N GLY A 36 -15.53 5.20 0.80
CA GLY A 36 -14.84 4.23 -0.03
C GLY A 36 -13.99 3.24 0.77
N LEU A 37 -13.19 2.46 0.06
CA LEU A 37 -12.39 1.36 0.62
C LEU A 37 -11.44 1.81 1.72
N VAL A 38 -10.82 2.99 1.61
CA VAL A 38 -9.89 3.51 2.61
C VAL A 38 -10.53 3.80 3.97
N GLY A 39 -11.83 3.98 4.00
CA GLY A 39 -12.58 4.16 5.25
C GLY A 39 -13.22 2.88 5.79
N LEU A 40 -13.21 1.78 5.02
CA LEU A 40 -13.82 0.51 5.38
C LEU A 40 -12.81 -0.56 5.79
N TRP A 41 -11.58 -0.46 5.30
CA TRP A 41 -10.53 -1.48 5.48
C TRP A 41 -9.32 -0.90 6.17
N ASP A 42 -8.54 -1.74 6.83
CA ASP A 42 -7.27 -1.35 7.45
C ASP A 42 -6.11 -1.35 6.43
N CYS A 43 -6.23 -2.15 5.38
CA CYS A 43 -5.26 -2.23 4.30
C CYS A 43 -5.97 -2.40 2.95
N VAL A 44 -5.62 -1.55 2.01
CA VAL A 44 -6.04 -1.63 0.60
C VAL A 44 -4.83 -1.96 -0.24
N ALA A 45 -4.77 -3.16 -0.78
CA ALA A 45 -3.70 -3.63 -1.63
C ALA A 45 -4.11 -3.59 -3.11
N PHE A 46 -3.35 -2.86 -3.91
CA PHE A 46 -3.54 -2.79 -5.36
C PHE A 46 -2.75 -3.91 -6.02
N ASP A 47 -3.46 -4.86 -6.62
CA ASP A 47 -2.84 -5.88 -7.47
C ASP A 47 -2.65 -5.33 -8.88
N GLU A 48 -1.51 -5.67 -9.47
CA GLU A 48 -1.17 -5.20 -10.81
C GLU A 48 -1.21 -3.66 -10.95
N VAL A 49 -0.30 -3.00 -10.25
CA VAL A 49 -0.21 -1.51 -10.24
C VAL A 49 -0.17 -0.88 -11.62
N ALA A 50 0.34 -1.59 -12.63
CA ALA A 50 0.36 -1.12 -14.02
C ALA A 50 -1.04 -0.80 -14.57
N GLY A 51 -2.07 -1.42 -14.01
CA GLY A 51 -3.46 -1.20 -14.39
C GLY A 51 -4.15 -0.03 -13.69
N ILE A 52 -3.49 0.64 -12.73
CA ILE A 52 -4.09 1.79 -12.04
C ILE A 52 -4.32 2.91 -13.04
N ASN A 53 -5.56 3.30 -13.21
CA ASN A 53 -5.95 4.39 -14.10
C ASN A 53 -7.16 5.11 -13.51
N PHE A 54 -6.94 6.30 -12.99
CA PHE A 54 -8.02 7.16 -12.54
C PHE A 54 -8.63 7.90 -13.73
N LYS A 55 -9.92 7.73 -13.96
CA LYS A 55 -10.66 8.51 -14.94
C LYS A 55 -10.78 9.99 -14.54
N ASP A 56 -10.82 10.22 -13.24
CA ASP A 56 -10.84 11.56 -12.65
C ASP A 56 -9.43 12.15 -12.70
N LYS A 57 -9.28 13.34 -13.26
CA LYS A 57 -7.98 14.04 -13.38
C LYS A 57 -7.29 14.27 -12.03
N ASP A 58 -8.07 14.36 -10.96
CA ASP A 58 -7.59 14.66 -9.61
C ASP A 58 -7.26 13.39 -8.81
N GLY A 59 -7.46 12.20 -9.37
CA GLY A 59 -7.34 10.94 -8.63
C GLY A 59 -5.97 10.72 -8.00
N ILE A 60 -4.90 10.99 -8.75
CA ILE A 60 -3.51 10.87 -8.25
C ILE A 60 -3.23 11.92 -7.18
N GLN A 61 -3.74 13.15 -7.34
CA GLN A 61 -3.57 14.19 -6.35
C GLN A 61 -4.28 13.85 -5.03
N ILE A 62 -5.52 13.38 -5.10
CA ILE A 62 -6.27 12.92 -3.93
C ILE A 62 -5.53 11.79 -3.22
N MET A 63 -4.97 10.85 -3.97
CA MET A 63 -4.16 9.76 -3.41
C MET A 63 -2.91 10.29 -2.71
N LYS A 64 -2.19 11.24 -3.31
CA LYS A 64 -1.02 11.88 -2.68
C LYS A 64 -1.37 12.59 -1.38
N ASP A 65 -2.47 13.33 -1.35
CA ASP A 65 -2.94 14.04 -0.16
C ASP A 65 -3.26 13.04 0.95
N TYR A 66 -3.99 11.99 0.62
CA TYR A 66 -4.29 10.91 1.55
C TYR A 66 -3.04 10.21 2.09
N MET A 67 -2.08 9.87 1.23
CA MET A 67 -0.83 9.23 1.65
C MET A 67 0.02 10.13 2.57
N ALA A 68 -0.10 11.45 2.42
CA ALA A 68 0.66 12.40 3.23
C ALA A 68 0.04 12.63 4.62
N SER A 69 -1.29 12.70 4.72
CA SER A 69 -1.97 13.19 5.92
C SER A 69 -3.06 12.27 6.47
N GLY A 70 -3.46 11.23 5.73
CA GLY A 70 -4.63 10.43 6.05
C GLY A 70 -5.95 11.15 5.77
N SER A 71 -5.92 12.35 5.17
CA SER A 71 -7.11 13.10 4.80
C SER A 71 -7.15 13.38 3.29
N PHE A 72 -8.33 13.65 2.79
CA PHE A 72 -8.56 13.97 1.38
C PHE A 72 -9.80 14.84 1.21
N ALA A 73 -9.77 15.72 0.23
CA ALA A 73 -10.90 16.57 -0.12
C ALA A 73 -11.82 15.90 -1.15
N ARG A 74 -13.12 15.93 -0.91
CA ARG A 74 -14.15 15.55 -1.88
C ARG A 74 -15.28 16.58 -1.89
N GLY A 75 -15.38 17.30 -3.00
CA GLY A 75 -16.27 18.44 -3.08
C GLY A 75 -15.82 19.57 -2.13
N LYS A 76 -16.70 19.98 -1.23
CA LYS A 76 -16.43 21.03 -0.23
C LYS A 76 -16.03 20.46 1.14
N GLU A 77 -15.98 19.15 1.28
CA GLU A 77 -15.71 18.49 2.56
C GLU A 77 -14.33 17.84 2.56
N GLU A 78 -13.64 17.98 3.69
CA GLU A 78 -12.46 17.18 4.00
C GLU A 78 -12.87 15.96 4.81
N LYS A 79 -12.32 14.81 4.45
CA LYS A 79 -12.58 13.51 5.09
C LYS A 79 -11.28 12.86 5.47
N ALA A 80 -11.29 12.08 6.54
CA ALA A 80 -10.15 11.32 7.01
C ALA A 80 -10.41 9.82 6.97
N ALA A 81 -9.36 9.03 6.78
CA ALA A 81 -9.36 7.59 6.85
C ALA A 81 -8.00 7.08 7.31
N SER A 82 -7.89 5.79 7.62
CA SER A 82 -6.69 5.22 8.24
C SER A 82 -6.14 3.98 7.54
N ALA A 83 -6.69 3.57 6.41
CA ALA A 83 -6.19 2.41 5.67
C ALA A 83 -4.75 2.63 5.17
N SER A 84 -3.91 1.62 5.32
CA SER A 84 -2.63 1.55 4.63
C SER A 84 -2.84 1.22 3.16
N MET A 85 -2.01 1.78 2.29
CA MET A 85 -1.99 1.44 0.87
C MET A 85 -0.79 0.58 0.53
N VAL A 86 -1.01 -0.50 -0.18
CA VAL A 86 0.02 -1.41 -0.66
C VAL A 86 -0.07 -1.53 -2.17
N PHE A 87 1.05 -1.40 -2.84
CA PHE A 87 1.14 -1.48 -4.30
C PHE A 87 1.92 -2.73 -4.69
N VAL A 88 1.29 -3.62 -5.44
CA VAL A 88 1.89 -4.88 -5.89
C VAL A 88 2.11 -4.82 -7.40
N GLY A 89 3.36 -4.90 -7.81
CA GLY A 89 3.77 -4.88 -9.21
C GLY A 89 4.69 -6.04 -9.57
N ASN A 90 4.89 -6.23 -10.86
CA ASN A 90 5.86 -7.17 -11.41
C ASN A 90 6.86 -6.41 -12.27
N ILE A 91 8.15 -6.62 -12.02
CA ILE A 91 9.19 -6.17 -12.92
C ILE A 91 9.28 -7.15 -14.10
N ASN A 92 9.40 -6.62 -15.31
CA ASN A 92 9.45 -7.43 -16.54
C ASN A 92 10.89 -7.66 -17.05
N GLN A 93 11.86 -7.06 -16.38
CA GLN A 93 13.28 -7.14 -16.71
C GLN A 93 14.08 -7.48 -15.45
N SER A 94 15.34 -7.86 -15.61
CA SER A 94 16.22 -8.02 -14.47
C SER A 94 16.47 -6.69 -13.77
N VAL A 95 16.75 -6.74 -12.46
CA VAL A 95 17.02 -5.56 -11.64
C VAL A 95 18.16 -4.73 -12.22
N ASP A 96 19.26 -5.40 -12.64
CA ASP A 96 20.43 -4.73 -13.22
C ASP A 96 20.12 -3.95 -14.50
N VAL A 97 19.21 -4.49 -15.32
CA VAL A 97 18.75 -3.80 -16.53
C VAL A 97 17.86 -2.61 -16.17
N LEU A 98 16.90 -2.78 -15.26
CA LEU A 98 16.02 -1.70 -14.82
C LEU A 98 16.80 -0.53 -14.21
N LEU A 99 17.79 -0.79 -13.36
CA LEU A 99 18.59 0.25 -12.74
C LEU A 99 19.42 1.06 -13.75
N LYS A 100 19.74 0.46 -14.90
CA LYS A 100 20.49 1.14 -15.97
C LYS A 100 19.60 1.89 -16.98
N THR A 101 18.39 1.42 -17.19
CA THR A 101 17.53 1.89 -18.29
C THR A 101 16.27 2.63 -17.81
N SER A 102 15.85 2.42 -16.57
CA SER A 102 14.61 2.97 -16.01
C SER A 102 14.73 3.10 -14.49
N SER A 103 13.72 2.61 -13.76
CA SER A 103 13.71 2.56 -12.30
C SER A 103 12.99 1.32 -11.80
N LEU A 104 13.14 1.02 -10.50
CA LEU A 104 12.39 -0.05 -9.84
C LEU A 104 10.89 0.25 -9.73
N PHE A 105 10.46 1.47 -10.02
CA PHE A 105 9.06 1.90 -10.09
C PHE A 105 8.48 1.80 -11.51
N ASP A 106 9.21 1.24 -12.46
CA ASP A 106 8.77 0.98 -13.83
C ASP A 106 7.40 0.26 -13.94
N PRO A 107 7.01 -0.64 -13.02
CA PRO A 107 5.67 -1.24 -13.05
C PRO A 107 4.50 -0.27 -12.83
N PHE A 108 4.73 0.91 -12.29
CA PHE A 108 3.68 1.92 -12.14
C PHE A 108 3.31 2.57 -13.47
N PRO A 109 2.06 3.06 -13.63
CA PRO A 109 1.74 3.98 -14.71
C PRO A 109 2.71 5.15 -14.72
N SER A 110 3.08 5.65 -15.89
CA SER A 110 4.07 6.71 -16.02
C SER A 110 3.74 7.97 -15.22
N GLU A 111 2.47 8.31 -15.10
CA GLU A 111 1.99 9.46 -14.31
C GLU A 111 2.27 9.34 -12.81
N MET A 112 2.44 8.12 -12.31
CA MET A 112 2.75 7.83 -10.90
C MET A 112 4.23 7.49 -10.73
N GLY A 113 4.77 6.65 -11.58
CA GLY A 113 6.15 6.14 -11.48
C GLY A 113 7.23 7.20 -11.73
N THR A 114 6.90 8.33 -12.35
CA THR A 114 7.77 9.48 -12.54
C THR A 114 7.45 10.66 -11.64
N ASP A 115 6.35 10.60 -10.88
CA ASP A 115 5.97 11.65 -9.93
C ASP A 115 6.78 11.48 -8.63
N THR A 116 7.81 12.29 -8.46
CA THR A 116 8.68 12.25 -7.27
C THR A 116 7.90 12.50 -5.99
N ALA A 117 6.87 13.35 -6.04
CA ALA A 117 6.03 13.64 -4.88
C ALA A 117 5.17 12.42 -4.48
N PHE A 118 4.75 11.60 -5.44
CA PHE A 118 4.06 10.34 -5.15
C PHE A 118 5.03 9.32 -4.54
N LEU A 119 6.21 9.16 -5.13
CA LEU A 119 7.21 8.18 -4.68
C LEU A 119 7.76 8.52 -3.29
N ASP A 120 7.93 9.80 -2.98
CA ASP A 120 8.42 10.28 -1.68
C ASP A 120 7.48 9.95 -0.51
N ARG A 121 6.20 9.68 -0.81
CA ARG A 121 5.21 9.27 0.18
C ARG A 121 5.19 7.77 0.46
N MET A 122 6.00 6.99 -0.22
CA MET A 122 6.14 5.56 0.04
C MET A 122 7.08 5.32 1.21
N HIS A 123 6.59 4.66 2.25
CA HIS A 123 7.36 4.41 3.47
C HIS A 123 8.40 3.28 3.31
N CYS A 124 8.13 2.31 2.44
CA CYS A 124 9.07 1.22 2.18
C CYS A 124 8.86 0.62 0.78
N TYR A 125 9.92 0.01 0.28
CA TYR A 125 9.92 -0.81 -0.92
C TYR A 125 10.40 -2.22 -0.54
N ILE A 126 9.60 -3.24 -0.84
CA ILE A 126 9.94 -4.63 -0.56
C ILE A 126 10.37 -5.30 -1.85
N PRO A 127 11.65 -5.69 -1.99
CA PRO A 127 12.17 -6.35 -3.18
C PRO A 127 11.68 -7.80 -3.24
N GLY A 128 10.58 -8.04 -3.95
CA GLY A 128 9.94 -9.35 -4.02
C GLY A 128 10.82 -10.45 -4.60
N TRP A 129 11.88 -10.10 -5.35
CA TRP A 129 12.85 -11.06 -5.89
C TRP A 129 13.79 -11.62 -4.81
N GLU A 130 13.94 -10.94 -3.68
CA GLU A 130 14.75 -11.41 -2.54
C GLU A 130 13.95 -12.32 -1.60
N ILE A 131 12.62 -12.34 -1.75
CA ILE A 131 11.76 -13.20 -0.94
C ILE A 131 11.76 -14.62 -1.56
N PRO A 132 12.18 -15.64 -0.80
CA PRO A 132 12.19 -17.01 -1.31
C PRO A 132 10.77 -17.46 -1.67
N LYS A 133 10.67 -18.26 -2.74
CA LYS A 133 9.40 -18.88 -3.10
C LYS A 133 8.99 -19.87 -2.01
N PHE A 134 7.70 -19.95 -1.74
CA PHE A 134 7.17 -20.94 -0.82
C PHE A 134 7.52 -22.36 -1.26
N ARG A 135 8.00 -23.15 -0.29
CA ARG A 135 8.32 -24.57 -0.43
C ARG A 135 7.69 -25.33 0.75
N PRO A 136 7.47 -26.63 0.62
CA PRO A 136 6.90 -27.44 1.70
C PRO A 136 7.67 -27.37 3.02
N ASP A 137 8.99 -27.22 2.97
CA ASP A 137 9.87 -27.08 4.14
C ASP A 137 9.75 -25.74 4.88
N HIS A 138 8.98 -24.80 4.35
CA HIS A 138 8.64 -23.54 5.05
C HIS A 138 7.41 -23.66 5.95
N PHE A 139 6.68 -24.75 5.87
CA PHE A 139 5.55 -25.01 6.75
C PHE A 139 5.99 -25.78 7.99
N THR A 140 5.38 -25.48 9.11
CA THR A 140 5.62 -26.19 10.36
C THR A 140 4.35 -26.92 10.79
N ASP A 141 4.52 -28.03 11.48
CA ASP A 141 3.44 -28.74 12.17
C ASP A 141 3.27 -28.25 13.62
N ASP A 142 4.11 -27.32 14.05
CA ASP A 142 4.02 -26.69 15.36
C ASP A 142 2.91 -25.62 15.42
N TYR A 143 2.59 -25.19 16.63
CA TYR A 143 1.62 -24.11 16.84
C TYR A 143 2.13 -22.81 16.22
N GLY A 144 1.29 -22.19 15.37
CA GLY A 144 1.54 -20.89 14.77
C GLY A 144 0.85 -19.76 15.55
N PHE A 145 1.34 -18.54 15.34
CA PHE A 145 0.68 -17.35 15.86
C PHE A 145 -0.54 -16.99 15.00
N ILE A 146 -1.65 -16.68 15.64
CA ILE A 146 -2.88 -16.29 14.92
C ILE A 146 -2.68 -14.93 14.25
N THR A 147 -2.71 -14.92 12.91
CA THR A 147 -2.48 -13.70 12.12
C THR A 147 -3.55 -12.63 12.33
N ASP A 148 -4.79 -13.02 12.59
CA ASP A 148 -5.88 -12.09 12.90
C ASP A 148 -5.59 -11.28 14.16
N TYR A 149 -5.08 -11.95 15.21
CA TYR A 149 -4.67 -11.27 16.44
C TYR A 149 -3.48 -10.33 16.19
N LEU A 150 -2.50 -10.78 15.41
CA LEU A 150 -1.35 -9.94 15.02
C LEU A 150 -1.81 -8.68 14.27
N ALA A 151 -2.75 -8.80 13.36
CA ALA A 151 -3.31 -7.68 12.62
C ALA A 151 -3.97 -6.65 13.54
N GLU A 152 -4.77 -7.12 14.51
CA GLU A 152 -5.41 -6.24 15.51
C GLU A 152 -4.36 -5.58 16.43
N PHE A 153 -3.36 -6.31 16.86
CA PHE A 153 -2.27 -5.76 17.66
C PHE A 153 -1.50 -4.66 16.92
N ILE A 154 -1.15 -4.89 15.65
CA ILE A 154 -0.50 -3.88 14.81
C ILE A 154 -1.42 -2.68 14.58
N ARG A 155 -2.72 -2.88 14.43
CA ARG A 155 -3.69 -1.80 14.29
C ARG A 155 -3.71 -0.89 15.52
N GLU A 156 -3.63 -1.46 16.72
CA GLU A 156 -3.55 -0.67 17.94
C GLU A 156 -2.22 0.07 18.07
N LEU A 157 -1.08 -0.56 17.73
CA LEU A 157 0.23 0.09 17.72
C LEU A 157 0.30 1.31 16.81
N ARG A 158 -0.46 1.33 15.72
CA ARG A 158 -0.50 2.48 14.79
C ARG A 158 -1.04 3.77 15.44
N LYS A 159 -1.71 3.67 16.57
CA LYS A 159 -2.23 4.83 17.34
C LYS A 159 -1.17 5.45 18.23
N GLU A 160 -0.04 4.78 18.42
CA GLU A 160 1.02 5.22 19.29
C GLU A 160 2.14 5.91 18.54
N GLN A 161 2.88 6.80 19.24
CA GLN A 161 4.02 7.55 18.71
C GLN A 161 5.30 6.98 19.32
N HIS A 162 6.16 6.42 18.46
CA HIS A 162 7.44 5.80 18.88
C HIS A 162 8.65 6.49 18.24
N GLY A 163 8.52 7.75 17.79
CA GLY A 163 9.57 8.49 17.08
C GLY A 163 10.89 8.57 17.83
N ASP A 164 10.82 8.74 19.13
CA ASP A 164 12.01 8.88 20.01
C ASP A 164 12.69 7.53 20.30
N ALA A 165 12.07 6.40 19.97
CA ALA A 165 12.64 5.07 20.24
C ALA A 165 13.92 4.82 19.44
N LEU A 166 14.02 5.37 18.23
CA LEU A 166 15.22 5.26 17.42
C LEU A 166 16.40 5.95 18.10
N ASP A 167 16.24 7.18 18.53
CA ASP A 167 17.30 7.95 19.18
C ASP A 167 17.67 7.39 20.55
N LYS A 168 16.70 6.79 21.26
CA LYS A 168 16.89 6.25 22.62
C LYS A 168 17.56 4.89 22.63
N TYR A 169 17.26 4.03 21.67
CA TYR A 169 17.66 2.62 21.70
C TYR A 169 18.64 2.21 20.60
N PHE A 170 18.84 3.04 19.59
CA PHE A 170 19.70 2.72 18.47
C PHE A 170 20.73 3.83 18.22
N HIS A 171 21.99 3.43 18.03
CA HIS A 171 23.00 4.32 17.51
C HIS A 171 23.14 4.10 16.01
N LEU A 172 22.55 4.99 15.24
CA LEU A 172 22.72 5.00 13.79
C LEU A 172 24.11 5.54 13.50
N GLY A 173 25.00 4.71 12.94
CA GLY A 173 26.32 5.13 12.50
C GLY A 173 26.23 6.27 11.47
N LYS A 174 27.24 7.15 11.46
CA LYS A 174 27.38 8.22 10.45
C LYS A 174 27.83 7.61 9.13
#